data_c2f54bbc9bff08128ff2761ca2d1aabe
#
_entry.id   c2f54bbc9bff08128ff2761ca2d1aabe
#
_cell.length_a   1.000
_cell.length_b   1.000
_cell.length_c   1.000
_cell.angle_alpha   90.00
_cell.angle_beta   90.00
_cell.angle_gamma   90.00
#
_symmetry.space_group_name_H-M   'P 1'
#
loop_
_entity.id
_entity.type
_entity.pdbx_description
1 polymer ?
#
loop_
_entity_poly.entity_id
_entity_poly.type
_entity_poly.pdbx_seq_one_letter_code
_entity_poly.pdbx_strand_id
1 'polypeptide(L)'
;MHSALLAFAQTLLIEPRCPICDGPWDSPLPPTAPCSTCLDRLALQGLKGLLPLPWSALGPYAGPLRKLLLQVRQPRQGKALAALVQLLSERLPLPATAVLVPIPSWKRQRSNPLPQQIALGLGRPTAALLHRTRAGLSQHHLNKTQRQTNLIGAFQASPLNKQRALSSVWLVDDILTTGSTALAARQALEEAGHRVAGLICLGRTPARERRR
;
A
#
# COMPACT_ATOMS: atom_id res chain seq x y z
N MET A 1 29.08 30.43 -18.63
CA MET A 1 29.87 29.24 -18.27
C MET A 1 30.09 29.08 -16.76
N HIS A 2 30.17 30.13 -15.93
CA HIS A 2 30.37 30.02 -14.45
C HIS A 2 29.20 29.45 -13.67
N SER A 3 27.96 29.64 -14.12
CA SER A 3 26.76 29.13 -13.42
C SER A 3 26.61 27.60 -13.48
N ALA A 4 27.01 26.98 -14.59
CA ALA A 4 26.96 25.53 -14.74
C ALA A 4 28.00 24.78 -13.89
N LEU A 5 29.17 25.38 -13.73
CA LEU A 5 30.25 24.84 -12.87
C LEU A 5 29.90 24.91 -11.38
N LEU A 6 29.23 25.99 -10.93
CA LEU A 6 28.74 26.12 -9.55
C LEU A 6 27.61 25.14 -9.25
N ALA A 7 26.68 24.92 -10.17
CA ALA A 7 25.63 23.92 -10.02
C ALA A 7 26.21 22.49 -9.97
N PHE A 8 27.23 22.21 -10.79
CA PHE A 8 27.93 20.91 -10.77
C PHE A 8 28.70 20.69 -9.48
N ALA A 9 29.39 21.73 -8.96
CA ALA A 9 30.12 21.66 -7.69
C ALA A 9 29.18 21.50 -6.48
N GLN A 10 27.99 22.11 -6.49
CA GLN A 10 26.99 21.91 -5.45
C GLN A 10 26.41 20.49 -5.44
N THR A 11 26.27 19.86 -6.60
CA THR A 11 25.80 18.47 -6.73
C THR A 11 26.83 17.48 -6.22
N LEU A 12 28.12 17.79 -6.29
CA LEU A 12 29.23 16.95 -5.79
C LEU A 12 29.41 16.99 -4.26
N LEU A 13 28.79 17.95 -3.55
CA LEU A 13 28.92 18.12 -2.11
C LEU A 13 27.73 17.60 -1.31
N ILE A 14 26.64 17.21 -1.97
CA ILE A 14 25.46 16.67 -1.28
C ILE A 14 25.52 15.16 -1.33
N GLU A 15 26.04 14.54 -0.27
CA GLU A 15 25.95 13.10 -0.09
C GLU A 15 24.48 12.67 -0.04
N PRO A 16 24.05 11.73 -0.91
CA PRO A 16 22.69 11.23 -0.87
C PRO A 16 22.41 10.53 0.46
N ARG A 17 21.24 10.82 1.05
CA ARG A 17 20.81 10.25 2.33
C ARG A 17 19.59 9.35 2.15
N CYS A 18 19.56 8.28 2.91
CA CYS A 18 18.45 7.35 2.91
C CYS A 18 17.16 8.04 3.36
N PRO A 19 16.07 7.99 2.59
CA PRO A 19 14.81 8.63 2.93
C PRO A 19 14.10 8.01 4.15
N ILE A 20 14.57 6.85 4.63
CA ILE A 20 14.02 6.15 5.80
C ILE A 20 14.81 6.40 7.07
N CYS A 21 16.13 6.26 7.04
CA CYS A 21 16.98 6.37 8.25
C CYS A 21 17.86 7.61 8.30
N ASP A 22 17.88 8.41 7.24
CA ASP A 22 18.73 9.60 7.06
C ASP A 22 20.25 9.30 7.13
N GLY A 23 20.65 8.04 7.15
CA GLY A 23 22.05 7.60 7.06
C GLY A 23 22.60 7.73 5.64
N PRO A 24 23.92 7.47 5.47
CA PRO A 24 24.55 7.41 4.15
C PRO A 24 23.79 6.48 3.22
N TRP A 25 23.71 6.88 1.96
CA TRP A 25 23.02 6.08 0.97
C TRP A 25 24.02 5.19 0.23
N ASP A 26 23.85 3.86 0.31
CA ASP A 26 24.78 2.83 -0.14
C ASP A 26 24.11 1.75 -1.01
N SER A 27 22.95 2.08 -1.60
CA SER A 27 22.16 1.11 -2.37
C SER A 27 22.41 1.23 -3.88
N PRO A 28 22.35 0.15 -4.67
CA PRO A 28 22.36 0.21 -6.13
C PRO A 28 21.09 0.81 -6.72
N LEU A 29 20.06 1.00 -5.89
CA LEU A 29 18.79 1.66 -6.27
C LEU A 29 19.00 3.18 -6.34
N PRO A 30 18.05 3.96 -6.92
CA PRO A 30 18.10 5.42 -6.92
C PRO A 30 18.10 6.02 -5.50
N PRO A 31 18.66 7.22 -5.26
CA PRO A 31 18.70 7.86 -3.93
C PRO A 31 17.32 8.16 -3.32
N THR A 32 16.25 8.00 -4.08
CA THR A 32 14.86 8.05 -3.61
C THR A 32 14.38 6.75 -2.97
N ALA A 33 15.15 5.66 -3.12
CA ALA A 33 14.86 4.35 -2.55
C ALA A 33 15.52 4.16 -1.16
N PRO A 34 15.13 3.14 -0.38
CA PRO A 34 15.82 2.78 0.86
C PRO A 34 17.28 2.34 0.63
N CYS A 35 18.19 2.65 1.58
CA CYS A 35 19.56 2.10 1.58
C CYS A 35 19.56 0.57 1.82
N SER A 36 20.67 -0.10 1.54
CA SER A 36 20.83 -1.55 1.71
C SER A 36 20.51 -1.99 3.15
N THR A 37 21.03 -1.30 4.14
CA THR A 37 20.73 -1.56 5.57
C THR A 37 19.23 -1.47 5.88
N CYS A 38 18.50 -0.51 5.28
CA CYS A 38 17.05 -0.43 5.47
C CYS A 38 16.29 -1.53 4.73
N LEU A 39 16.74 -1.93 3.54
CA LEU A 39 16.14 -3.05 2.80
C LEU A 39 16.17 -4.34 3.63
N ASP A 40 17.32 -4.65 4.23
CA ASP A 40 17.50 -5.87 5.03
C ASP A 40 16.76 -5.78 6.38
N ARG A 41 16.98 -4.70 7.13
CA ARG A 41 16.37 -4.50 8.45
C ARG A 41 14.84 -4.52 8.41
N LEU A 42 14.24 -4.00 7.35
CA LEU A 42 12.79 -3.93 7.18
C LEU A 42 12.23 -5.15 6.43
N ALA A 43 13.09 -6.06 5.95
CA ALA A 43 12.74 -7.22 5.12
C ALA A 43 11.89 -6.84 3.90
N LEU A 44 12.34 -5.84 3.13
CA LEU A 44 11.63 -5.29 1.97
C LEU A 44 11.89 -6.10 0.69
N GLN A 45 11.76 -7.41 0.75
CA GLN A 45 12.07 -8.32 -0.37
C GLN A 45 10.90 -8.53 -1.34
N GLY A 46 9.71 -8.07 -0.97
CA GLY A 46 8.47 -8.36 -1.66
C GLY A 46 7.90 -9.73 -1.28
N LEU A 47 6.61 -9.76 -1.00
CA LEU A 47 5.86 -10.97 -0.65
C LEU A 47 4.66 -11.09 -1.57
N LYS A 48 4.29 -12.32 -1.91
CA LYS A 48 3.10 -12.61 -2.72
C LYS A 48 2.34 -13.80 -2.12
N GLY A 49 1.04 -13.85 -2.38
CA GLY A 49 0.21 -14.97 -1.99
C GLY A 49 -1.13 -14.96 -2.70
N LEU A 50 -1.86 -16.07 -2.57
CA LEU A 50 -3.13 -16.28 -3.27
C LEU A 50 -4.35 -16.14 -2.33
N LEU A 51 -4.16 -16.30 -1.03
CA LEU A 51 -5.26 -16.29 -0.07
C LEU A 51 -5.17 -15.09 0.88
N PRO A 52 -6.30 -14.44 1.23
CA PRO A 52 -7.70 -14.81 0.89
C PRO A 52 -8.12 -14.39 -0.53
N LEU A 53 -7.33 -13.61 -1.24
CA LEU A 53 -7.39 -13.25 -2.66
C LEU A 53 -5.93 -13.06 -3.11
N PRO A 54 -5.61 -13.03 -4.40
CA PRO A 54 -4.24 -12.73 -4.85
C PRO A 54 -3.76 -11.40 -4.25
N TRP A 55 -2.56 -11.39 -3.66
CA TRP A 55 -2.01 -10.18 -3.05
C TRP A 55 -0.51 -10.07 -3.25
N SER A 56 -0.03 -8.84 -3.20
CA SER A 56 1.39 -8.50 -3.14
C SER A 56 1.63 -7.48 -2.02
N ALA A 57 2.70 -7.66 -1.25
CA ALA A 57 3.12 -6.77 -0.18
C ALA A 57 4.61 -6.50 -0.27
N LEU A 58 5.06 -5.35 0.23
CA LEU A 58 6.47 -5.01 0.23
C LEU A 58 7.27 -5.84 1.24
N GLY A 59 6.69 -6.13 2.41
CA GLY A 59 7.34 -6.92 3.45
C GLY A 59 6.39 -7.41 4.55
N PRO A 60 6.92 -8.12 5.57
CA PRO A 60 6.13 -8.60 6.70
C PRO A 60 5.72 -7.45 7.62
N TYR A 61 4.44 -7.34 7.98
CA TYR A 61 3.97 -6.40 8.99
C TYR A 61 4.34 -6.86 10.39
N ALA A 62 5.64 -6.83 10.69
CA ALA A 62 6.23 -7.23 11.96
C ALA A 62 7.46 -6.36 12.26
N GLY A 63 7.95 -6.42 13.50
CA GLY A 63 9.20 -5.80 13.90
C GLY A 63 9.40 -4.35 13.42
N PRO A 64 10.53 -4.05 12.77
CA PRO A 64 10.87 -2.70 12.32
C PRO A 64 9.92 -2.14 11.26
N LEU A 65 9.46 -2.95 10.30
CA LEU A 65 8.52 -2.48 9.27
C LEU A 65 7.18 -2.07 9.88
N ARG A 66 6.68 -2.81 10.88
CA ARG A 66 5.46 -2.42 11.60
C ARG A 66 5.63 -1.05 12.26
N LYS A 67 6.78 -0.80 12.92
CA LYS A 67 7.06 0.50 13.55
C LYS A 67 7.07 1.63 12.51
N LEU A 68 7.76 1.44 11.40
CA LEU A 68 7.81 2.42 10.30
C LEU A 68 6.42 2.70 9.72
N LEU A 69 5.60 1.68 9.43
CA LEU A 69 4.26 1.85 8.87
C LEU A 69 3.29 2.59 9.82
N LEU A 70 3.51 2.51 11.12
CA LEU A 70 2.78 3.34 12.08
C LEU A 70 3.22 4.81 12.03
N GLN A 71 4.51 5.08 11.76
CA GLN A 71 5.07 6.43 11.68
C GLN A 71 4.70 7.13 10.36
N VAL A 72 4.74 6.43 9.21
CA VAL A 72 4.44 7.03 7.89
C VAL A 72 2.98 7.46 7.72
N ARG A 73 2.11 7.14 8.66
CA ARG A 73 0.76 7.73 8.76
C ARG A 73 0.78 9.21 9.15
N GLN A 74 1.92 9.72 9.59
CA GLN A 74 2.09 11.12 9.95
C GLN A 74 2.63 11.91 8.74
N PRO A 75 2.14 13.14 8.49
CA PRO A 75 2.53 13.94 7.33
C PRO A 75 4.05 14.18 7.19
N ARG A 76 4.77 14.24 8.32
CA ARG A 76 6.23 14.48 8.34
C ARG A 76 7.06 13.35 7.73
N GLN A 77 6.48 12.17 7.51
CA GLN A 77 7.16 10.97 7.00
C GLN A 77 6.93 10.72 5.49
N GLY A 78 6.58 11.76 4.75
CA GLY A 78 6.27 11.64 3.31
C GLY A 78 7.41 11.08 2.47
N LYS A 79 8.67 11.43 2.78
CA LYS A 79 9.85 10.89 2.06
C LYS A 79 9.98 9.38 2.24
N ALA A 80 9.81 8.89 3.47
CA ALA A 80 9.86 7.45 3.75
C ALA A 80 8.71 6.70 3.06
N LEU A 81 7.50 7.26 3.07
CA LEU A 81 6.37 6.66 2.35
C LEU A 81 6.65 6.61 0.85
N ALA A 82 7.11 7.70 0.24
CA ALA A 82 7.44 7.76 -1.19
C ALA A 82 8.48 6.70 -1.58
N ALA A 83 9.54 6.52 -0.77
CA ALA A 83 10.55 5.50 -0.99
C ALA A 83 9.98 4.07 -0.91
N LEU A 84 9.09 3.79 0.04
CA LEU A 84 8.43 2.49 0.14
C LEU A 84 7.51 2.23 -1.06
N VAL A 85 6.77 3.24 -1.52
CA VAL A 85 5.85 3.12 -2.67
C VAL A 85 6.62 2.96 -3.97
N GLN A 86 7.73 3.69 -4.15
CA GLN A 86 8.61 3.52 -5.30
C GLN A 86 9.15 2.09 -5.36
N LEU A 87 9.71 1.59 -4.25
CA LEU A 87 10.22 0.23 -4.18
C LEU A 87 9.13 -0.82 -4.45
N LEU A 88 7.90 -0.57 -3.96
CA LEU A 88 6.74 -1.43 -4.26
C LEU A 88 6.42 -1.44 -5.75
N SER A 89 6.44 -0.28 -6.42
CA SER A 89 6.22 -0.14 -7.86
C SER A 89 7.25 -0.91 -8.68
N GLU A 90 8.52 -0.85 -8.31
CA GLU A 90 9.61 -1.56 -8.99
C GLU A 90 9.51 -3.08 -8.85
N ARG A 91 9.03 -3.57 -7.70
CA ARG A 91 8.90 -5.00 -7.41
C ARG A 91 7.58 -5.62 -7.86
N LEU A 92 6.63 -4.80 -8.27
CA LEU A 92 5.28 -5.21 -8.62
C LEU A 92 4.99 -4.89 -10.09
N PRO A 93 5.16 -5.85 -11.01
CA PRO A 93 4.82 -5.64 -12.41
C PRO A 93 3.29 -5.58 -12.58
N LEU A 94 2.73 -4.39 -12.42
CA LEU A 94 1.31 -4.14 -12.69
C LEU A 94 1.07 -4.03 -14.20
N PRO A 95 0.01 -4.64 -14.74
CA PRO A 95 -0.39 -4.42 -16.12
C PRO A 95 -0.61 -2.94 -16.41
N ALA A 96 -0.32 -2.50 -17.64
CA ALA A 96 -0.60 -1.11 -18.05
C ALA A 96 -2.08 -0.74 -17.93
N THR A 97 -2.97 -1.74 -18.09
CA THR A 97 -4.43 -1.60 -17.96
C THR A 97 -4.95 -1.66 -16.52
N ALA A 98 -4.07 -1.81 -15.52
CA ALA A 98 -4.47 -1.88 -14.13
C ALA A 98 -5.07 -0.55 -13.66
N VAL A 99 -6.23 -0.62 -13.00
CA VAL A 99 -6.85 0.50 -12.29
C VAL A 99 -6.75 0.26 -10.79
N LEU A 100 -6.18 1.21 -10.07
CA LEU A 100 -5.99 1.11 -8.64
C LEU A 100 -7.21 1.66 -7.90
N VAL A 101 -7.72 0.88 -6.96
CA VAL A 101 -8.86 1.25 -6.13
C VAL A 101 -8.45 1.23 -4.65
N PRO A 102 -8.18 2.39 -4.05
CA PRO A 102 -7.84 2.47 -2.65
C PRO A 102 -9.04 2.10 -1.78
N ILE A 103 -8.81 1.27 -0.77
CA ILE A 103 -9.85 0.89 0.20
C ILE A 103 -10.07 2.05 1.16
N PRO A 104 -11.31 2.60 1.25
CA PRO A 104 -11.58 3.74 2.12
C PRO A 104 -11.52 3.36 3.59
N SER A 105 -10.94 4.24 4.41
CA SER A 105 -10.82 4.08 5.86
C SER A 105 -12.20 4.07 6.54
N TRP A 106 -12.33 3.33 7.66
CA TRP A 106 -13.55 3.29 8.45
C TRP A 106 -13.71 4.51 9.39
N LYS A 107 -12.62 5.23 9.71
CA LYS A 107 -12.65 6.40 10.60
C LYS A 107 -12.95 7.67 9.82
N ARG A 108 -14.16 8.23 9.97
CA ARG A 108 -14.54 9.51 9.34
C ARG A 108 -13.66 10.69 9.80
N GLN A 109 -13.34 10.76 11.10
CA GLN A 109 -12.60 11.89 11.69
C GLN A 109 -11.08 11.74 11.63
N ARG A 110 -10.55 10.53 11.44
CA ARG A 110 -9.12 10.24 11.28
C ARG A 110 -8.96 9.22 10.17
N SER A 111 -9.32 9.62 8.96
CA SER A 111 -9.17 8.74 7.80
C SER A 111 -7.69 8.38 7.63
N ASN A 112 -7.42 7.10 7.39
CA ASN A 112 -6.08 6.67 7.02
C ASN A 112 -5.83 7.07 5.55
N PRO A 113 -4.94 8.02 5.25
CA PRO A 113 -4.70 8.48 3.89
C PRO A 113 -3.80 7.52 3.09
N LEU A 114 -3.17 6.53 3.74
CA LEU A 114 -2.14 5.69 3.13
C LEU A 114 -2.62 4.92 1.89
N PRO A 115 -3.81 4.26 1.87
CA PRO A 115 -4.24 3.56 0.67
C PRO A 115 -4.32 4.47 -0.55
N GLN A 116 -4.82 5.71 -0.37
CA GLN A 116 -4.89 6.71 -1.43
C GLN A 116 -3.49 7.18 -1.86
N GLN A 117 -2.61 7.47 -0.92
CA GLN A 117 -1.25 7.92 -1.21
C GLN A 117 -0.41 6.83 -1.89
N ILE A 118 -0.57 5.57 -1.48
CA ILE A 118 0.06 4.42 -2.12
C ILE A 118 -0.43 4.29 -3.57
N ALA A 119 -1.75 4.34 -3.78
CA ALA A 119 -2.33 4.23 -5.12
C ALA A 119 -1.81 5.32 -6.06
N LEU A 120 -1.80 6.57 -5.61
CA LEU A 120 -1.27 7.69 -6.41
C LEU A 120 0.21 7.53 -6.73
N GLY A 121 1.02 7.09 -5.77
CA GLY A 121 2.47 6.91 -5.95
C GLY A 121 2.87 5.72 -6.82
N LEU A 122 1.98 4.76 -7.07
CA LEU A 122 2.24 3.61 -7.95
C LEU A 122 2.17 3.95 -9.46
N GLY A 123 1.81 5.20 -9.83
CA GLY A 123 1.87 5.66 -11.21
C GLY A 123 0.90 4.94 -12.16
N ARG A 124 -0.21 4.42 -11.67
CA ARG A 124 -1.30 3.82 -12.46
C ARG A 124 -2.59 4.61 -12.29
N PRO A 125 -3.53 4.53 -13.23
CA PRO A 125 -4.85 5.15 -13.08
C PRO A 125 -5.49 4.74 -11.76
N THR A 126 -5.94 5.73 -10.98
CA THR A 126 -6.60 5.52 -9.68
C THR A 126 -8.05 5.94 -9.78
N ALA A 127 -8.94 5.13 -9.24
CA ALA A 127 -10.38 5.39 -9.24
C ALA A 127 -10.99 5.21 -7.84
N ALA A 128 -11.78 6.18 -7.40
CA ALA A 128 -12.53 6.13 -6.14
C ALA A 128 -13.85 5.38 -6.33
N LEU A 129 -13.78 4.09 -6.66
CA LEU A 129 -14.95 3.26 -6.94
C LEU A 129 -15.65 2.76 -5.67
N LEU A 130 -14.94 2.70 -4.55
CA LEU A 130 -15.48 2.17 -3.28
C LEU A 130 -15.92 3.29 -2.35
N HIS A 131 -17.13 3.13 -1.81
CA HIS A 131 -17.71 4.00 -0.79
C HIS A 131 -18.06 3.18 0.46
N ARG A 132 -17.77 3.69 1.65
CA ARG A 132 -18.22 3.06 2.89
C ARG A 132 -19.66 3.47 3.20
N THR A 133 -20.51 2.47 3.40
CA THR A 133 -21.92 2.66 3.74
C THR A 133 -22.15 2.76 5.24
N ARG A 134 -21.34 2.07 6.04
CA ARG A 134 -21.44 2.04 7.50
C ARG A 134 -20.11 2.28 8.16
N ALA A 135 -20.09 3.04 9.26
CA ALA A 135 -18.97 3.01 10.20
C ALA A 135 -19.02 1.64 10.91
N GLY A 136 -18.13 0.72 10.56
CA GLY A 136 -18.03 -0.56 11.26
C GLY A 136 -17.77 -0.33 12.75
N LEU A 137 -18.29 -1.19 13.64
CA LEU A 137 -17.94 -1.20 15.05
C LEU A 137 -16.42 -1.33 15.19
N SER A 138 -15.86 -0.70 16.22
CA SER A 138 -14.41 -0.73 16.46
C SER A 138 -13.92 -2.18 16.51
N GLN A 139 -13.03 -2.56 15.60
CA GLN A 139 -12.57 -3.95 15.44
C GLN A 139 -11.71 -4.46 16.62
N HIS A 140 -11.39 -3.59 17.58
CA HIS A 140 -10.51 -3.94 18.71
C HIS A 140 -11.13 -4.98 19.67
N HIS A 141 -12.45 -5.09 19.70
CA HIS A 141 -13.18 -5.98 20.61
C HIS A 141 -13.89 -7.15 19.90
N LEU A 142 -13.75 -7.29 18.58
CA LEU A 142 -14.43 -8.33 17.81
C LEU A 142 -13.55 -9.54 17.57
N ASN A 143 -14.11 -10.75 17.74
CA ASN A 143 -13.47 -12.00 17.32
C ASN A 143 -13.46 -12.13 15.78
N LYS A 144 -12.79 -13.16 15.25
CA LYS A 144 -12.61 -13.37 13.80
C LYS A 144 -13.96 -13.47 13.06
N THR A 145 -14.92 -14.19 13.61
CA THR A 145 -16.26 -14.40 13.02
C THR A 145 -17.06 -13.09 13.03
N GLN A 146 -17.06 -12.39 14.16
CA GLN A 146 -17.72 -11.08 14.28
C GLN A 146 -17.14 -10.03 13.34
N ARG A 147 -15.82 -10.05 13.06
CA ARG A 147 -15.19 -9.16 12.07
C ARG A 147 -15.69 -9.45 10.65
N GLN A 148 -15.89 -10.70 10.29
CA GLN A 148 -16.44 -11.08 8.99
C GLN A 148 -17.88 -10.60 8.84
N THR A 149 -18.74 -10.87 9.82
CA THR A 149 -20.16 -10.46 9.81
C THR A 149 -20.31 -8.94 9.81
N ASN A 150 -19.44 -8.21 10.50
CA ASN A 150 -19.48 -6.75 10.59
C ASN A 150 -19.05 -6.04 9.29
N LEU A 151 -18.48 -6.76 8.34
CA LEU A 151 -18.03 -6.22 7.06
C LEU A 151 -19.00 -6.52 5.90
N ILE A 152 -20.02 -7.35 6.11
CA ILE A 152 -21.06 -7.58 5.12
C ILE A 152 -21.84 -6.26 4.87
N GLY A 153 -21.85 -5.80 3.62
CA GLY A 153 -22.45 -4.52 3.25
C GLY A 153 -21.72 -3.28 3.76
N ALA A 154 -20.46 -3.42 4.23
CA ALA A 154 -19.64 -2.28 4.67
C ALA A 154 -19.20 -1.36 3.53
N PHE A 155 -19.23 -1.86 2.30
CA PHE A 155 -18.85 -1.13 1.10
C PHE A 155 -19.96 -1.18 0.05
N GLN A 156 -20.05 -0.12 -0.71
CA GLN A 156 -20.74 -0.04 -2.00
C GLN A 156 -19.75 0.38 -3.06
N ALA A 157 -19.92 -0.09 -4.29
CA ALA A 157 -19.09 0.31 -5.41
C ALA A 157 -19.92 1.03 -6.48
N SER A 158 -19.28 1.99 -7.14
CA SER A 158 -19.84 2.61 -8.34
C SER A 158 -19.95 1.57 -9.46
N PRO A 159 -21.06 1.53 -10.22
CA PRO A 159 -21.25 0.55 -11.27
C PRO A 159 -20.18 0.67 -12.37
N LEU A 160 -19.87 -0.45 -12.99
CA LEU A 160 -18.91 -0.51 -14.10
C LEU A 160 -19.46 0.29 -15.30
N ASN A 161 -18.69 1.28 -15.73
CA ASN A 161 -18.95 1.91 -17.02
C ASN A 161 -18.44 0.98 -18.16
N LYS A 162 -19.31 0.65 -19.12
CA LYS A 162 -19.01 -0.25 -20.25
C LYS A 162 -17.75 0.15 -21.03
N GLN A 163 -17.40 1.43 -21.08
CA GLN A 163 -16.18 1.92 -21.72
C GLN A 163 -14.89 1.52 -20.99
N ARG A 164 -14.97 1.08 -19.72
CA ARG A 164 -13.84 0.63 -18.90
C ARG A 164 -13.85 -0.88 -18.60
N ALA A 165 -14.67 -1.63 -19.30
CA ALA A 165 -14.92 -3.06 -19.04
C ALA A 165 -13.67 -3.96 -19.13
N LEU A 166 -12.62 -3.53 -19.83
CA LEU A 166 -11.38 -4.30 -20.04
C LEU A 166 -10.30 -4.06 -18.96
N SER A 167 -10.54 -3.16 -18.01
CA SER A 167 -9.54 -2.82 -16.99
C SER A 167 -9.62 -3.79 -15.81
N SER A 168 -8.49 -4.34 -15.39
CA SER A 168 -8.41 -5.12 -14.15
C SER A 168 -8.26 -4.19 -12.94
N VAL A 169 -9.13 -4.36 -11.97
CA VAL A 169 -9.10 -3.58 -10.72
C VAL A 169 -8.13 -4.23 -9.72
N TRP A 170 -7.26 -3.42 -9.14
CA TRP A 170 -6.37 -3.79 -8.05
C TRP A 170 -6.73 -2.99 -6.81
N LEU A 171 -7.12 -3.68 -5.74
CA LEU A 171 -7.33 -3.05 -4.45
C LEU A 171 -6.01 -2.55 -3.87
N VAL A 172 -6.04 -1.41 -3.18
CA VAL A 172 -4.87 -0.87 -2.48
C VAL A 172 -5.22 -0.63 -1.02
N ASP A 173 -4.39 -1.18 -0.11
CA ASP A 173 -4.47 -0.97 1.33
C ASP A 173 -3.07 -0.71 1.90
N ASP A 174 -2.94 -0.28 3.14
CA ASP A 174 -1.64 -0.14 3.81
C ASP A 174 -1.15 -1.48 4.36
N ILE A 175 -2.03 -2.28 4.97
CA ILE A 175 -1.68 -3.54 5.63
C ILE A 175 -2.72 -4.62 5.36
N LEU A 176 -2.29 -5.76 4.88
CA LEU A 176 -3.12 -6.95 4.79
C LEU A 176 -2.97 -7.81 6.06
N THR A 177 -4.02 -7.83 6.88
CA THR A 177 -4.09 -8.67 8.09
C THR A 177 -4.81 -9.99 7.81
N THR A 178 -6.08 -10.12 8.16
CA THR A 178 -6.92 -11.30 7.86
C THR A 178 -7.43 -11.31 6.43
N GLY A 179 -7.48 -10.15 5.79
CA GLY A 179 -8.04 -9.95 4.47
C GLY A 179 -9.56 -9.73 4.45
N SER A 180 -10.22 -9.73 5.61
CA SER A 180 -11.68 -9.55 5.66
C SER A 180 -12.14 -8.25 5.00
N THR A 181 -11.41 -7.14 5.22
CA THR A 181 -11.71 -5.84 4.57
C THR A 181 -11.54 -5.93 3.05
N ALA A 182 -10.46 -6.58 2.59
CA ALA A 182 -10.20 -6.75 1.16
C ALA A 182 -11.25 -7.63 0.48
N LEU A 183 -11.72 -8.70 1.15
CA LEU A 183 -12.78 -9.57 0.63
C LEU A 183 -14.12 -8.81 0.54
N ALA A 184 -14.48 -8.02 1.53
CA ALA A 184 -15.70 -7.22 1.50
C ALA A 184 -15.63 -6.13 0.40
N ALA A 185 -14.47 -5.49 0.21
CA ALA A 185 -14.26 -4.53 -0.87
C ALA A 185 -14.31 -5.20 -2.26
N ARG A 186 -13.71 -6.38 -2.39
CA ARG A 186 -13.77 -7.20 -3.60
C ARG A 186 -15.21 -7.55 -3.95
N GLN A 187 -15.96 -8.07 -2.98
CA GLN A 187 -17.37 -8.44 -3.18
C GLN A 187 -18.19 -7.26 -3.71
N ALA A 188 -18.09 -6.08 -3.08
CA ALA A 188 -18.83 -4.90 -3.51
C ALA A 188 -18.46 -4.48 -4.96
N LEU A 189 -17.18 -4.58 -5.34
CA LEU A 189 -16.73 -4.28 -6.71
C LEU A 189 -17.26 -5.31 -7.72
N GLU A 190 -17.22 -6.59 -7.39
CA GLU A 190 -17.71 -7.67 -8.25
C GLU A 190 -19.23 -7.61 -8.43
N GLU A 191 -19.99 -7.28 -7.39
CA GLU A 191 -21.44 -7.02 -7.47
C GLU A 191 -21.76 -5.81 -8.36
N ALA A 192 -20.86 -4.81 -8.43
CA ALA A 192 -20.97 -3.66 -9.33
C ALA A 192 -20.45 -3.93 -10.76
N GLY A 193 -20.04 -5.18 -11.06
CA GLY A 193 -19.58 -5.64 -12.37
C GLY A 193 -18.09 -5.50 -12.64
N HIS A 194 -17.27 -5.09 -11.66
CA HIS A 194 -15.82 -4.96 -11.83
C HIS A 194 -15.11 -6.30 -11.64
N ARG A 195 -14.01 -6.53 -12.38
CA ARG A 195 -13.13 -7.68 -12.17
C ARG A 195 -11.96 -7.30 -11.26
N VAL A 196 -11.91 -7.89 -10.07
CA VAL A 196 -10.82 -7.65 -9.10
C VAL A 196 -9.70 -8.66 -9.32
N ALA A 197 -8.51 -8.19 -9.70
CA ALA A 197 -7.33 -9.02 -9.97
C ALA A 197 -6.55 -9.36 -8.70
N GLY A 198 -6.54 -8.47 -7.70
CA GLY A 198 -5.82 -8.70 -6.45
C GLY A 198 -5.76 -7.48 -5.54
N LEU A 199 -4.91 -7.58 -4.52
CA LEU A 199 -4.63 -6.54 -3.53
C LEU A 199 -3.14 -6.20 -3.50
N ILE A 200 -2.85 -4.93 -3.32
CA ILE A 200 -1.51 -4.38 -3.14
C ILE A 200 -1.45 -3.69 -1.78
N CYS A 201 -0.38 -3.93 -1.01
CA CYS A 201 -0.17 -3.27 0.27
C CYS A 201 1.32 -3.12 0.62
N LEU A 202 1.64 -2.31 1.64
CA LEU A 202 3.01 -2.19 2.14
C LEU A 202 3.38 -3.32 3.10
N GLY A 203 2.43 -3.83 3.87
CA GLY A 203 2.70 -4.85 4.87
C GLY A 203 1.72 -6.01 4.88
N ARG A 204 2.24 -7.25 5.03
CA ARG A 204 1.44 -8.45 5.26
C ARG A 204 1.68 -8.97 6.67
N THR A 205 0.63 -9.09 7.48
CA THR A 205 0.77 -9.75 8.79
C THR A 205 1.16 -11.21 8.59
N PRO A 206 2.27 -11.68 9.19
CA PRO A 206 2.66 -13.09 9.11
C PRO A 206 1.50 -14.01 9.58
N ALA A 207 1.38 -15.15 8.92
CA ALA A 207 0.48 -16.19 9.42
C ALA A 207 0.93 -16.59 10.83
N ARG A 208 -0.02 -16.69 11.78
CA ARG A 208 0.30 -17.29 13.06
C ARG A 208 0.63 -18.75 12.82
N GLU A 209 1.86 -19.16 13.09
CA GLU A 209 2.17 -20.56 13.23
C GLU A 209 1.22 -21.15 14.30
N ARG A 210 0.42 -22.11 13.90
CA ARG A 210 -0.34 -22.90 14.88
C ARG A 210 0.73 -23.67 15.67
N ARG A 211 1.01 -23.25 16.89
CA ARG A 211 1.72 -24.12 17.81
C ARG A 211 0.90 -25.42 17.90
N ARG A 212 1.49 -26.48 17.38
CA ARG A 212 0.98 -27.86 17.55
C ARG A 212 1.18 -28.26 18.99
#